data_201a817aef49c6ee07f6d1a7ff9d03cc
#
_entry.id   201a817aef49c6ee07f6d1a7ff9d03cc
#
_cell.length_a   1.000
_cell.length_b   1.000
_cell.length_c   1.000
_cell.angle_alpha   90.00
_cell.angle_beta   90.00
_cell.angle_gamma   90.00
#
_symmetry.space_group_name_H-M   'P 1'
#
loop_
_entity.id
_entity.type
_entity.pdbx_description
1 polymer ?
#
loop_
_entity_poly.entity_id
_entity_poly.type
_entity_poly.pdbx_seq_one_letter_code
_entity_poly.pdbx_strand_id
1 'polypeptide(L)'
;MEILKLYKQQLLEEIQNLGYESLRYSIFSDKNPGEWEVVIEFDKLEQLYFIYGTMDRGSYNGKHSFKTFEEAKIAFLQFLYDIILINKYYVEQNMPTNYYSPLWSKNPPDIDPRISQ
;
A
#
# COMPACT_ATOMS: atom_id res chain seq x y z
N MET A 1 12.52 17.25 -4.76
CA MET A 1 11.93 17.87 -5.96
C MET A 1 10.53 18.34 -5.65
N GLU A 2 10.21 19.51 -6.15
CA GLU A 2 8.88 20.08 -5.91
C GLU A 2 7.77 19.22 -6.50
N ILE A 3 8.01 18.67 -7.70
CA ILE A 3 6.99 17.89 -8.37
C ILE A 3 6.66 16.60 -7.58
N LEU A 4 7.65 16.01 -6.94
CA LEU A 4 7.40 14.81 -6.15
C LEU A 4 6.54 15.12 -4.92
N LYS A 5 6.67 16.32 -4.35
CA LYS A 5 5.80 16.72 -3.24
C LYS A 5 4.35 16.83 -3.69
N LEU A 6 4.12 17.38 -4.88
CA LEU A 6 2.78 17.46 -5.42
C LEU A 6 2.21 16.07 -5.69
N TYR A 7 3.02 15.19 -6.27
CA TYR A 7 2.59 13.83 -6.56
C TYR A 7 2.28 13.06 -5.28
N LYS A 8 3.10 13.26 -4.25
CA LYS A 8 2.84 12.62 -2.95
C LYS A 8 1.51 13.09 -2.39
N GLN A 9 1.24 14.38 -2.46
CA GLN A 9 -0.02 14.93 -1.97
C GLN A 9 -1.20 14.35 -2.73
N GLN A 10 -1.09 14.25 -4.07
CA GLN A 10 -2.14 13.65 -4.88
C GLN A 10 -2.43 12.22 -4.46
N LEU A 11 -1.38 11.44 -4.25
CA LEU A 11 -1.54 10.05 -3.83
C LEU A 11 -2.20 9.95 -2.47
N LEU A 12 -1.77 10.78 -1.52
CA LEU A 12 -2.37 10.76 -0.18
C LEU A 12 -3.84 11.13 -0.23
N GLU A 13 -4.22 12.08 -1.07
CA GLU A 13 -5.62 12.45 -1.23
C GLU A 13 -6.43 11.30 -1.84
N GLU A 14 -5.88 10.61 -2.84
CA GLU A 14 -6.57 9.48 -3.44
C GLU A 14 -6.71 8.33 -2.46
N ILE A 15 -5.66 8.08 -1.67
CA ILE A 15 -5.71 7.05 -0.63
C ILE A 15 -6.83 7.36 0.36
N GLN A 16 -6.93 8.62 0.77
CA GLN A 16 -7.96 9.04 1.70
C GLN A 16 -9.35 8.90 1.08
N ASN A 17 -9.50 9.33 -0.17
CA ASN A 17 -10.78 9.24 -0.86
C ASN A 17 -11.26 7.80 -1.04
N LEU A 18 -10.32 6.87 -1.21
CA LEU A 18 -10.64 5.46 -1.35
C LEU A 18 -10.83 4.76 -0.01
N GLY A 19 -10.50 5.42 1.09
CA GLY A 19 -10.60 4.80 2.40
C GLY A 19 -9.48 3.82 2.69
N TYR A 20 -8.31 4.01 2.07
CA TYR A 20 -7.20 3.06 2.18
C TYR A 20 -6.16 3.47 3.21
N GLU A 21 -6.48 4.41 4.11
CA GLU A 21 -5.49 4.96 5.04
C GLU A 21 -4.89 3.92 5.98
N SER A 22 -5.62 2.83 6.24
CA SER A 22 -5.12 1.79 7.14
C SER A 22 -4.12 0.84 6.46
N LEU A 23 -3.93 0.98 5.15
CA LEU A 23 -2.95 0.15 4.44
C LEU A 23 -1.54 0.67 4.70
N ARG A 24 -0.57 -0.21 4.54
CA ARG A 24 0.84 0.17 4.70
C ARG A 24 1.41 0.55 3.35
N TYR A 25 1.96 1.75 3.28
CA TYR A 25 2.53 2.25 2.02
C TYR A 25 3.67 3.22 2.32
N SER A 26 4.51 3.42 1.32
CA SER A 26 5.63 4.35 1.39
C SER A 26 5.67 5.11 0.08
N ILE A 27 5.63 6.43 0.15
CA ILE A 27 5.53 7.30 -1.02
C ILE A 27 6.71 8.26 -1.04
N PHE A 28 7.62 8.06 -1.99
CA PHE A 28 8.79 8.93 -2.20
C PHE A 28 9.52 9.22 -0.89
N SER A 29 9.73 8.19 -0.09
CA SER A 29 10.31 8.35 1.24
C SER A 29 11.83 8.21 1.18
N ASP A 30 12.51 8.97 2.04
CA ASP A 30 13.96 8.83 2.20
C ASP A 30 14.33 7.66 3.09
N LYS A 31 13.35 7.09 3.79
CA LYS A 31 13.61 6.00 4.72
C LYS A 31 13.41 4.67 4.04
N ASN A 32 14.10 3.65 4.54
CA ASN A 32 13.86 2.29 4.05
C ASN A 32 12.44 1.88 4.41
N PRO A 33 11.75 1.20 3.48
CA PRO A 33 10.39 0.75 3.78
C PRO A 33 10.37 -0.33 4.85
N GLY A 34 9.27 -0.41 5.57
CA GLY A 34 9.04 -1.44 6.56
C GLY A 34 8.42 -2.68 5.94
N GLU A 35 7.83 -3.52 6.80
CA GLU A 35 7.22 -4.78 6.35
C GLU A 35 5.86 -4.54 5.73
N TRP A 36 5.57 -5.29 4.70
CA TRP A 36 4.23 -5.34 4.07
C TRP A 36 3.76 -4.00 3.56
N GLU A 37 4.68 -3.21 3.01
CA GLU A 37 4.34 -1.91 2.43
C GLU A 37 4.30 -1.98 0.92
N VAL A 38 3.41 -1.20 0.33
CA VAL A 38 3.44 -0.94 -1.11
C VAL A 38 4.21 0.35 -1.29
N VAL A 39 5.24 0.31 -2.12
CA VAL A 39 6.21 1.39 -2.23
C VAL A 39 6.17 2.00 -3.61
N ILE A 40 6.23 3.33 -3.67
CA ILE A 40 6.48 4.06 -4.91
C ILE A 40 7.72 4.92 -4.69
N GLU A 41 8.68 4.81 -5.61
CA GLU A 41 9.95 5.53 -5.56
C GLU A 41 10.22 6.18 -6.90
N PHE A 42 11.05 7.22 -6.91
CA PHE A 42 11.53 7.82 -8.13
C PHE A 42 13.05 7.78 -8.17
N ASP A 43 13.60 7.21 -9.23
CA ASP A 43 15.04 7.12 -9.42
C ASP A 43 15.48 8.27 -10.30
N LYS A 44 16.24 9.19 -9.73
CA LYS A 44 16.68 10.40 -10.44
C LYS A 44 17.66 10.10 -11.58
N LEU A 45 18.47 9.06 -11.42
CA LEU A 45 19.46 8.71 -12.43
C LEU A 45 18.78 8.11 -13.67
N GLU A 46 17.84 7.21 -13.45
CA GLU A 46 17.16 6.55 -14.54
C GLU A 46 15.92 7.30 -15.01
N GLN A 47 15.45 8.27 -14.23
CA GLN A 47 14.25 9.03 -14.52
C GLN A 47 13.05 8.09 -14.64
N LEU A 48 12.96 7.14 -13.71
CA LEU A 48 11.89 6.14 -13.71
C LEU A 48 11.23 6.09 -12.35
N TYR A 49 9.95 5.75 -12.35
CA TYR A 49 9.21 5.45 -11.13
C TYR A 49 9.24 3.94 -10.93
N PHE A 50 9.42 3.51 -9.69
CA PHE A 50 9.41 2.09 -9.34
C PHE A 50 8.31 1.81 -8.35
N ILE A 51 7.59 0.71 -8.59
CA ILE A 51 6.54 0.23 -7.70
C ILE A 51 6.91 -1.19 -7.27
N TYR A 52 6.83 -1.45 -5.98
CA TYR A 52 7.05 -2.80 -5.47
C TYR A 52 6.39 -2.96 -4.11
N GLY A 53 6.26 -4.20 -3.66
CA GLY A 53 5.80 -4.50 -2.32
C GLY A 53 6.91 -5.10 -1.50
N THR A 54 6.91 -4.84 -0.20
CA THR A 54 7.84 -5.50 0.71
C THR A 54 7.13 -6.66 1.38
N MET A 55 7.91 -7.57 1.95
CA MET A 55 7.42 -8.68 2.75
C MET A 55 7.92 -8.49 4.16
N ASP A 56 7.86 -9.54 4.97
CA ASP A 56 8.40 -9.42 6.31
C ASP A 56 9.89 -9.06 6.22
N ARG A 57 10.36 -8.25 7.14
CA ARG A 57 11.73 -7.74 7.20
C ARG A 57 12.07 -6.79 6.04
N GLY A 58 11.05 -6.29 5.33
CA GLY A 58 11.29 -5.29 4.29
C GLY A 58 11.87 -5.83 2.99
N SER A 59 11.97 -7.15 2.81
CA SER A 59 12.41 -7.70 1.53
C SER A 59 11.32 -7.53 0.47
N TYR A 60 11.70 -7.62 -0.80
CA TYR A 60 10.73 -7.45 -1.88
C TYR A 60 11.01 -8.42 -3.01
N ASN A 61 9.98 -8.64 -3.84
CA ASN A 61 10.03 -9.52 -5.00
C ASN A 61 9.90 -8.69 -6.26
N GLY A 62 10.97 -8.08 -6.71
CA GLY A 62 10.99 -7.39 -7.98
C GLY A 62 10.35 -6.02 -7.94
N LYS A 63 10.85 -5.16 -8.77
CA LYS A 63 10.34 -3.82 -8.94
C LYS A 63 9.83 -3.66 -10.35
N HIS A 64 8.68 -2.99 -10.48
CA HIS A 64 8.13 -2.64 -11.79
C HIS A 64 8.43 -1.18 -12.06
N SER A 65 8.88 -0.86 -13.27
CA SER A 65 9.27 0.50 -13.60
C SER A 65 8.25 1.13 -14.54
N PHE A 66 8.11 2.45 -14.41
CA PHE A 66 7.18 3.23 -15.21
C PHE A 66 7.84 4.56 -15.57
N LYS A 67 7.58 5.03 -16.77
CA LYS A 67 8.19 6.27 -17.26
C LYS A 67 7.48 7.51 -16.77
N THR A 68 6.17 7.41 -16.49
CA THR A 68 5.39 8.58 -16.09
C THR A 68 4.75 8.34 -14.74
N PHE A 69 4.49 9.44 -14.04
CA PHE A 69 3.78 9.35 -12.77
C PHE A 69 2.37 8.79 -12.94
N GLU A 70 1.69 9.14 -14.03
CA GLU A 70 0.32 8.67 -14.25
C GLU A 70 0.26 7.14 -14.30
N GLU A 71 1.19 6.54 -15.04
CA GLU A 71 1.25 5.09 -15.10
C GLU A 71 1.59 4.49 -13.73
N ALA A 72 2.56 5.09 -13.04
CA ALA A 72 2.97 4.59 -11.74
C ALA A 72 1.85 4.73 -10.71
N LYS A 73 1.09 5.83 -10.76
CA LYS A 73 -0.02 6.03 -9.85
C LYS A 73 -1.07 4.94 -10.01
N ILE A 74 -1.43 4.63 -11.25
CA ILE A 74 -2.41 3.59 -11.51
C ILE A 74 -1.92 2.26 -10.95
N ALA A 75 -0.66 1.92 -11.20
CA ALA A 75 -0.09 0.67 -10.72
C ALA A 75 -0.02 0.63 -9.19
N PHE A 76 0.33 1.76 -8.57
CA PHE A 76 0.43 1.85 -7.12
C PHE A 76 -0.94 1.62 -6.45
N LEU A 77 -1.96 2.30 -6.96
CA LEU A 77 -3.31 2.16 -6.41
C LEU A 77 -3.87 0.77 -6.66
N GLN A 78 -3.58 0.19 -7.82
CA GLN A 78 -3.99 -1.18 -8.11
C GLN A 78 -3.34 -2.16 -7.15
N PHE A 79 -2.06 -1.97 -6.84
CA PHE A 79 -1.35 -2.83 -5.91
C PHE A 79 -2.00 -2.77 -4.52
N LEU A 80 -2.35 -1.55 -4.07
CA LEU A 80 -3.05 -1.41 -2.79
C LEU A 80 -4.37 -2.18 -2.79
N TYR A 81 -5.12 -2.10 -3.89
CA TYR A 81 -6.37 -2.84 -4.02
C TYR A 81 -6.12 -4.36 -3.97
N ASP A 82 -5.07 -4.81 -4.64
CA ASP A 82 -4.72 -6.23 -4.65
C ASP A 82 -4.37 -6.73 -3.24
N ILE A 83 -3.73 -5.90 -2.43
CA ILE A 83 -3.44 -6.25 -1.04
C ILE A 83 -4.75 -6.46 -0.26
N ILE A 84 -5.74 -5.62 -0.51
CA ILE A 84 -7.04 -5.79 0.13
C ILE A 84 -7.65 -7.13 -0.27
N LEU A 85 -7.64 -7.44 -1.56
CA LEU A 85 -8.26 -8.67 -2.05
C LEU A 85 -7.61 -9.91 -1.47
N ILE A 86 -6.28 -9.93 -1.42
CA ILE A 86 -5.59 -11.13 -0.93
C ILE A 86 -5.81 -11.32 0.57
N ASN A 87 -5.86 -10.23 1.33
CA ASN A 87 -6.12 -10.36 2.76
C ASN A 87 -7.57 -10.73 3.05
N LYS A 88 -8.52 -10.26 2.25
CA LYS A 88 -9.91 -10.73 2.35
C LYS A 88 -9.99 -12.24 2.11
N TYR A 89 -9.24 -12.72 1.14
CA TYR A 89 -9.19 -14.17 0.87
C TYR A 89 -8.64 -14.91 2.09
N TYR A 90 -7.57 -14.39 2.71
CA TYR A 90 -7.00 -15.02 3.90
C TYR A 90 -8.03 -15.09 5.02
N VAL A 91 -8.78 -14.01 5.24
CA VAL A 91 -9.82 -14.00 6.27
C VAL A 91 -10.87 -15.07 5.99
N GLU A 92 -11.31 -15.21 4.74
CA GLU A 92 -12.30 -16.19 4.37
C GLU A 92 -11.81 -17.63 4.59
N GLN A 93 -10.51 -17.84 4.43
CA GLN A 93 -9.90 -19.15 4.58
C GLN A 93 -9.39 -19.39 6.01
N ASN A 94 -9.70 -18.49 6.95
CA ASN A 94 -9.22 -18.57 8.33
C ASN A 94 -7.68 -18.63 8.40
N MET A 95 -7.03 -17.92 7.49
CA MET A 95 -5.56 -17.83 7.46
C MET A 95 -5.13 -16.49 8.04
N PRO A 96 -3.91 -16.42 8.57
CA PRO A 96 -3.41 -15.14 9.08
C PRO A 96 -3.31 -14.11 7.95
N THR A 97 -3.65 -12.86 8.26
CA THR A 97 -3.48 -11.76 7.32
C THR A 97 -2.08 -11.18 7.48
N ASN A 98 -1.66 -10.34 6.52
CA ASN A 98 -0.35 -9.71 6.59
C ASN A 98 -0.24 -8.78 7.79
N TYR A 99 -1.32 -8.05 8.08
CA TYR A 99 -1.43 -7.18 9.25
C TYR A 99 -2.91 -6.86 9.43
N TYR A 100 -3.23 -6.14 10.50
CA TYR A 100 -4.62 -5.81 10.74
C TYR A 100 -5.05 -4.59 9.92
N SER A 101 -6.23 -4.68 9.32
CA SER A 101 -6.88 -3.54 8.71
C SER A 101 -8.39 -3.76 8.71
N PRO A 102 -9.20 -2.73 9.00
CA PRO A 102 -10.64 -2.87 8.91
C PRO A 102 -11.12 -3.16 7.49
N LEU A 103 -10.27 -2.95 6.49
CA LEU A 103 -10.67 -3.18 5.10
C LEU A 103 -10.87 -4.66 4.77
N TRP A 104 -10.31 -5.57 5.56
CA TRP A 104 -10.54 -6.99 5.36
C TRP A 104 -11.02 -7.73 6.59
N SER A 105 -11.20 -7.03 7.71
CA SER A 105 -11.71 -7.66 8.90
C SER A 105 -13.19 -7.91 8.78
N LYS A 106 -13.64 -9.11 9.12
CA LYS A 106 -15.07 -9.41 9.11
C LYS A 106 -15.78 -8.67 10.21
N ASN A 107 -15.17 -8.62 11.37
CA ASN A 107 -15.76 -7.99 12.53
C ASN A 107 -14.83 -6.90 12.99
N PRO A 108 -15.34 -5.74 13.33
CA PRO A 108 -14.48 -4.71 13.89
C PRO A 108 -13.77 -5.26 15.12
N PRO A 109 -12.52 -4.96 15.29
CA PRO A 109 -11.75 -5.58 16.34
C PRO A 109 -12.22 -5.24 17.70
N ASP A 110 -12.98 -4.32 17.85
CA ASP A 110 -13.51 -3.95 19.06
C ASP A 110 -14.85 -4.15 19.18
N ILE A 111 -15.17 -4.67 18.75
CA ILE A 111 -16.48 -4.79 18.85
C ILE A 111 -16.85 -5.99 19.42
N ASP A 112 -16.46 -5.95 19.24
CA ASP A 112 -16.77 -6.76 19.68
C ASP A 112 -17.33 -6.94 19.82
N PRO A 113 -17.77 -7.12 19.78
CA PRO A 113 -18.27 -7.40 20.02
C PRO A 113 -18.59 -7.64 20.36
N ARG A 114 -18.61 -7.81 20.76
CA ARG A 114 -18.73 -8.06 21.24
C ARG A 114 -18.84 -7.51 21.48
N ILE A 115 -18.66 -7.28 21.21
CA ILE A 115 -18.73 -6.92 21.47
C ILE A 115 -19.22 -6.55 21.35
N SER A 116 -19.50 -6.72 21.25
CA SER A 116 -19.96 -6.65 21.50
C SER A 116 -20.47 -6.75 21.55
N GLN A 117 -20.66 -6.89 21.59
CA GLN A 117 -21.04 -7.24 21.93
C GLN A 117 -21.29 -7.35 22.10
#